data_75deb715bed186fadd3861eb6568997a
#
_entry.id   75deb715bed186fadd3861eb6568997a
#
_cell.length_a   1.000
_cell.length_b   1.000
_cell.length_c   1.000
_cell.angle_alpha   90.00
_cell.angle_beta   90.00
_cell.angle_gamma   90.00
#
_symmetry.space_group_name_H-M   'P 1'
#
loop_
_entity.id
_entity.type
_entity.pdbx_description
1 polymer ?
#
loop_
_entity_poly.entity_id
_entity_poly.type
_entity_poly.pdbx_seq_one_letter_code
_entity_poly.pdbx_strand_id
1 'polypeptide(L)'
;LETVTFADSTNELVLNESVFKGTAVSSLNFGTRLITFKKAALNKLATLTSVIFGENAIIKQAEDEAFTGTSLTTVQIPAVENVSKFGNGVFGGISTLESFTLAENNTVHEVVDGVLYLKDGENLILIQVPAGKFDAQDTFVLPDNVVTIKTYAFEGVTVDTVYTSADSILATLEKDC
;
A
#
# COMPACT_ATOMS: atom_id res chain seq x y z
N LEU A 1 2.77 -24.99 3.06
CA LEU A 1 1.84 -24.05 3.67
C LEU A 1 1.40 -23.05 2.60
N GLU A 2 0.11 -23.09 2.20
CA GLU A 2 -0.41 -22.24 1.12
C GLU A 2 -1.30 -21.11 1.67
N THR A 3 -2.09 -21.41 2.69
CA THR A 3 -3.00 -20.41 3.30
C THR A 3 -2.77 -20.34 4.80
N VAL A 4 -2.77 -19.12 5.33
CA VAL A 4 -2.75 -18.84 6.77
C VAL A 4 -3.96 -18.00 7.11
N THR A 5 -4.80 -18.47 8.02
CA THR A 5 -5.93 -17.72 8.56
C THR A 5 -5.71 -17.48 10.04
N PHE A 6 -5.70 -16.22 10.42
CA PHE A 6 -5.66 -15.81 11.82
C PHE A 6 -7.09 -15.66 12.32
N ALA A 7 -7.41 -16.33 13.42
CA ALA A 7 -8.72 -16.17 14.06
C ALA A 7 -8.91 -14.73 14.55
N ASP A 8 -10.15 -14.24 14.61
CA ASP A 8 -10.49 -12.95 15.19
C ASP A 8 -9.98 -12.84 16.62
N SER A 9 -9.46 -11.68 16.98
CA SER A 9 -8.91 -11.43 18.31
C SER A 9 -8.74 -9.93 18.56
N THR A 10 -8.84 -9.53 19.81
CA THR A 10 -8.50 -8.18 20.28
C THR A 10 -6.99 -8.01 20.51
N ASN A 11 -6.23 -9.10 20.55
CA ASN A 11 -4.78 -9.04 20.70
C ASN A 11 -4.12 -8.60 19.40
N GLU A 12 -3.12 -7.75 19.52
CA GLU A 12 -2.28 -7.32 18.40
C GLU A 12 -1.54 -8.51 17.79
N LEU A 13 -1.54 -8.56 16.46
CA LEU A 13 -0.72 -9.47 15.67
C LEU A 13 0.49 -8.70 15.13
N VAL A 14 1.69 -9.11 15.51
CA VAL A 14 2.93 -8.52 15.00
C VAL A 14 3.59 -9.48 14.02
N LEU A 15 3.77 -9.05 12.78
CA LEU A 15 4.53 -9.76 11.77
C LEU A 15 5.94 -9.18 11.71
N ASN A 16 6.92 -9.97 12.13
CA ASN A 16 8.32 -9.59 12.08
C ASN A 16 8.88 -9.75 10.66
N GLU A 17 10.08 -9.19 10.43
CA GLU A 17 10.78 -9.26 9.15
C GLU A 17 10.83 -10.69 8.60
N SER A 18 10.45 -10.84 7.33
CA SER A 18 10.54 -12.08 6.56
C SER A 18 9.88 -13.31 7.24
N VAL A 19 8.78 -13.10 8.00
CA VAL A 19 8.15 -14.14 8.85
C VAL A 19 7.73 -15.40 8.07
N PHE A 20 7.43 -15.29 6.78
CA PHE A 20 7.06 -16.41 5.90
C PHE A 20 8.14 -16.78 4.88
N LYS A 21 9.41 -16.35 5.10
CA LYS A 21 10.52 -16.65 4.18
C LYS A 21 10.65 -18.16 3.94
N GLY A 22 10.75 -18.54 2.67
CA GLY A 22 10.93 -19.94 2.26
C GLY A 22 9.65 -20.79 2.34
N THR A 23 8.49 -20.18 2.55
CA THR A 23 7.20 -20.85 2.47
C THR A 23 6.55 -20.62 1.09
N ALA A 24 5.51 -21.41 0.77
CA ALA A 24 4.69 -21.23 -0.43
C ALA A 24 3.34 -20.57 -0.09
N VAL A 25 3.32 -19.67 0.91
CA VAL A 25 2.09 -18.98 1.30
C VAL A 25 1.62 -18.08 0.15
N SER A 26 0.39 -18.32 -0.29
CA SER A 26 -0.27 -17.58 -1.37
C SER A 26 -1.41 -16.69 -0.86
N SER A 27 -1.96 -16.99 0.32
CA SER A 27 -3.04 -16.22 0.92
C SER A 27 -2.87 -16.06 2.43
N LEU A 28 -3.08 -14.82 2.90
CA LEU A 28 -3.10 -14.45 4.32
C LEU A 28 -4.45 -13.82 4.64
N ASN A 29 -5.18 -14.38 5.62
CA ASN A 29 -6.41 -13.80 6.14
C ASN A 29 -6.16 -13.36 7.60
N PHE A 30 -6.24 -12.06 7.84
CA PHE A 30 -5.92 -11.44 9.13
C PHE A 30 -7.12 -11.35 10.07
N GLY A 31 -8.35 -11.68 9.62
CA GLY A 31 -9.55 -11.49 10.45
C GLY A 31 -9.71 -10.04 10.93
N THR A 32 -10.35 -9.85 12.08
CA THR A 32 -10.64 -8.55 12.68
C THR A 32 -9.58 -8.14 13.71
N ARG A 33 -8.32 -8.11 13.33
CA ARG A 33 -7.20 -7.86 14.27
C ARG A 33 -6.64 -6.45 14.16
N LEU A 34 -5.98 -6.03 15.24
CA LEU A 34 -4.98 -4.97 15.24
C LEU A 34 -3.66 -5.57 14.75
N ILE A 35 -3.07 -5.00 13.69
CA ILE A 35 -1.95 -5.63 12.97
C ILE A 35 -0.79 -4.66 12.87
N THR A 36 0.40 -5.15 13.20
CA THR A 36 1.66 -4.46 12.96
C THR A 36 2.51 -5.27 11.97
N PHE A 37 2.82 -4.66 10.84
CA PHE A 37 3.81 -5.16 9.89
C PHE A 37 5.15 -4.46 10.16
N LYS A 38 6.15 -5.21 10.60
CA LYS A 38 7.51 -4.72 10.74
C LYS A 38 8.16 -4.52 9.37
N LYS A 39 9.29 -3.81 9.34
CA LYS A 39 10.06 -3.59 8.11
C LYS A 39 10.23 -4.91 7.35
N ALA A 40 9.91 -4.89 6.06
CA ALA A 40 10.05 -6.04 5.17
C ALA A 40 9.34 -7.33 5.66
N ALA A 41 8.22 -7.22 6.39
CA ALA A 41 7.55 -8.36 7.03
C ALA A 41 7.17 -9.46 6.05
N LEU A 42 6.64 -9.11 4.89
CA LEU A 42 6.23 -10.02 3.81
C LEU A 42 7.10 -9.85 2.55
N ASN A 43 8.24 -9.17 2.68
CA ASN A 43 9.13 -8.87 1.57
C ASN A 43 9.58 -10.15 0.84
N LYS A 44 9.58 -10.09 -0.50
CA LYS A 44 9.99 -11.17 -1.40
C LYS A 44 9.19 -12.47 -1.25
N LEU A 45 7.99 -12.40 -0.70
CA LEU A 45 7.05 -13.52 -0.69
C LEU A 45 6.30 -13.55 -2.03
N ALA A 46 7.00 -13.88 -3.11
CA ALA A 46 6.48 -13.85 -4.48
C ALA A 46 5.29 -14.82 -4.73
N THR A 47 5.03 -15.74 -3.82
CA THR A 47 3.85 -16.61 -3.87
C THR A 47 2.59 -15.94 -3.33
N LEU A 48 2.72 -14.83 -2.57
CA LEU A 48 1.58 -14.15 -1.94
C LEU A 48 0.79 -13.34 -2.99
N THR A 49 -0.40 -13.82 -3.31
CA THR A 49 -1.31 -13.20 -4.27
C THR A 49 -2.55 -12.58 -3.61
N SER A 50 -2.80 -12.89 -2.34
CA SER A 50 -4.00 -12.43 -1.64
C SER A 50 -3.71 -12.06 -0.18
N VAL A 51 -4.19 -10.90 0.23
CA VAL A 51 -4.30 -10.49 1.63
C VAL A 51 -5.75 -10.08 1.90
N ILE A 52 -6.30 -10.58 2.99
CA ILE A 52 -7.68 -10.32 3.40
C ILE A 52 -7.67 -9.72 4.80
N PHE A 53 -8.27 -8.57 4.95
CA PHE A 53 -8.54 -7.92 6.22
C PHE A 53 -10.03 -8.04 6.53
N GLY A 54 -10.38 -8.47 7.73
CA GLY A 54 -11.77 -8.54 8.17
C GLY A 54 -12.37 -7.13 8.33
N GLU A 55 -13.69 -7.04 8.46
CA GLU A 55 -14.46 -5.79 8.44
C GLU A 55 -13.94 -4.71 9.41
N ASN A 56 -13.50 -5.11 10.60
CA ASN A 56 -12.98 -4.19 11.63
C ASN A 56 -11.47 -4.33 11.86
N ALA A 57 -10.75 -4.88 10.88
CA ALA A 57 -9.29 -4.93 10.96
C ALA A 57 -8.69 -3.53 11.00
N ILE A 58 -7.59 -3.38 11.72
CA ILE A 58 -6.88 -2.09 11.84
C ILE A 58 -5.39 -2.34 11.64
N ILE A 59 -4.77 -1.60 10.74
CA ILE A 59 -3.31 -1.51 10.67
C ILE A 59 -2.86 -0.50 11.72
N LYS A 60 -2.22 -0.99 12.77
CA LYS A 60 -1.60 -0.15 13.80
C LYS A 60 -0.33 0.51 13.28
N GLN A 61 0.45 -0.27 12.53
CA GLN A 61 1.70 0.15 11.93
C GLN A 61 2.02 -0.72 10.72
N ALA A 62 2.49 -0.11 9.64
CA ALA A 62 3.13 -0.79 8.54
C ALA A 62 4.47 -0.09 8.31
N GLU A 63 5.58 -0.75 8.60
CA GLU A 63 6.92 -0.21 8.40
C GLU A 63 7.34 -0.34 6.92
N ASP A 64 8.46 0.27 6.57
CA ASP A 64 8.94 0.36 5.20
C ASP A 64 9.02 -1.02 4.51
N GLU A 65 8.67 -1.05 3.23
CA GLU A 65 8.81 -2.21 2.35
C GLU A 65 8.06 -3.47 2.82
N ALA A 66 7.05 -3.33 3.68
CA ALA A 66 6.40 -4.47 4.35
C ALA A 66 5.86 -5.53 3.37
N PHE A 67 5.39 -5.14 2.18
CA PHE A 67 4.81 -6.03 1.17
C PHE A 67 5.62 -6.09 -0.15
N THR A 68 6.77 -5.44 -0.22
CA THR A 68 7.59 -5.36 -1.44
C THR A 68 7.96 -6.74 -1.97
N GLY A 69 7.80 -6.97 -3.28
CA GLY A 69 8.15 -8.24 -3.92
C GLY A 69 7.17 -9.38 -3.66
N THR A 70 5.94 -9.07 -3.25
CA THR A 70 4.79 -9.97 -3.32
C THR A 70 4.19 -9.98 -4.73
N SER A 71 3.15 -10.79 -4.98
CA SER A 71 2.41 -10.86 -6.25
C SER A 71 0.94 -10.47 -6.09
N LEU A 72 0.68 -9.48 -5.22
CA LEU A 72 -0.67 -8.95 -5.02
C LEU A 72 -1.13 -8.21 -6.28
N THR A 73 -2.40 -8.38 -6.65
CA THR A 73 -3.03 -7.66 -7.78
C THR A 73 -3.91 -6.50 -7.31
N THR A 74 -4.56 -6.69 -6.18
CA THR A 74 -5.39 -5.66 -5.53
C THR A 74 -5.17 -5.73 -4.03
N VAL A 75 -5.16 -4.57 -3.37
CA VAL A 75 -5.09 -4.51 -1.91
C VAL A 75 -6.20 -3.61 -1.39
N GLN A 76 -7.05 -4.16 -0.52
CA GLN A 76 -7.99 -3.36 0.26
C GLN A 76 -7.29 -2.87 1.54
N ILE A 77 -7.21 -1.56 1.71
CA ILE A 77 -6.59 -0.95 2.89
C ILE A 77 -7.64 -0.79 4.00
N PRO A 78 -7.52 -1.50 5.14
CA PRO A 78 -8.40 -1.32 6.28
C PRO A 78 -8.11 0.00 7.01
N ALA A 79 -8.79 0.29 8.10
CA ALA A 79 -8.47 1.44 8.96
C ALA A 79 -6.98 1.42 9.35
N VAL A 80 -6.38 2.60 9.41
CA VAL A 80 -5.01 2.81 9.88
C VAL A 80 -5.06 3.65 11.15
N GLU A 81 -4.51 3.12 12.25
CA GLU A 81 -4.58 3.78 13.57
C GLU A 81 -3.77 5.07 13.60
N ASN A 82 -2.60 5.06 12.98
CA ASN A 82 -1.72 6.22 12.94
C ASN A 82 -1.01 6.29 11.57
N VAL A 83 -1.40 7.26 10.78
CA VAL A 83 -0.85 7.47 9.43
C VAL A 83 0.65 7.77 9.43
N SER A 84 1.20 8.37 10.50
CA SER A 84 2.64 8.60 10.62
C SER A 84 3.46 7.32 10.79
N LYS A 85 2.80 6.19 11.07
CA LYS A 85 3.39 4.86 11.18
C LYS A 85 3.11 4.00 9.93
N PHE A 86 2.59 4.60 8.88
CA PHE A 86 2.52 3.99 7.56
C PHE A 86 3.78 4.39 6.79
N GLY A 87 4.70 3.45 6.69
CA GLY A 87 6.05 3.67 6.19
C GLY A 87 6.13 3.97 4.70
N ASN A 88 7.34 4.12 4.22
CA ASN A 88 7.60 4.39 2.81
C ASN A 88 7.68 3.08 2.01
N GLY A 89 7.15 3.10 0.78
CA GLY A 89 7.21 1.95 -0.11
C GLY A 89 6.58 0.68 0.48
N VAL A 90 5.58 0.81 1.37
CA VAL A 90 4.92 -0.36 2.00
C VAL A 90 4.48 -1.37 0.94
N PHE A 91 4.00 -0.89 -0.20
CA PHE A 91 3.59 -1.68 -1.37
C PHE A 91 4.45 -1.38 -2.61
N GLY A 92 5.63 -0.80 -2.45
CA GLY A 92 6.51 -0.46 -3.55
C GLY A 92 7.00 -1.69 -4.31
N GLY A 93 7.24 -1.54 -5.62
CA GLY A 93 7.84 -2.58 -6.47
C GLY A 93 7.01 -3.86 -6.66
N ILE A 94 5.70 -3.84 -6.35
CA ILE A 94 4.81 -4.97 -6.63
C ILE A 94 4.32 -4.87 -8.08
N SER A 95 5.05 -5.48 -9.00
CA SER A 95 4.80 -5.35 -10.46
C SER A 95 3.44 -5.90 -10.92
N THR A 96 2.77 -6.69 -10.11
CA THR A 96 1.43 -7.22 -10.38
C THR A 96 0.30 -6.38 -9.79
N LEU A 97 0.62 -5.35 -8.98
CA LEU A 97 -0.39 -4.55 -8.29
C LEU A 97 -1.03 -3.55 -9.26
N GLU A 98 -2.32 -3.71 -9.51
CA GLU A 98 -3.10 -2.90 -10.45
C GLU A 98 -3.93 -1.83 -9.74
N SER A 99 -4.37 -2.07 -8.51
CA SER A 99 -5.23 -1.13 -7.79
C SER A 99 -5.24 -1.31 -6.28
N PHE A 100 -5.55 -0.19 -5.60
CA PHE A 100 -5.98 -0.18 -4.21
C PHE A 100 -7.49 0.01 -4.12
N THR A 101 -8.09 -0.48 -3.03
CA THR A 101 -9.44 -0.15 -2.57
C THR A 101 -9.40 0.14 -1.07
N LEU A 102 -10.46 0.72 -0.52
CA LEU A 102 -10.55 1.02 0.90
C LEU A 102 -11.64 0.19 1.55
N ALA A 103 -11.41 -0.28 2.77
CA ALA A 103 -12.48 -0.77 3.61
C ALA A 103 -13.33 0.40 4.13
N GLU A 104 -14.59 0.16 4.47
CA GLU A 104 -15.53 1.20 4.93
C GLU A 104 -15.03 1.95 6.18
N ASN A 105 -14.27 1.28 7.03
CA ASN A 105 -13.68 1.85 8.24
C ASN A 105 -12.41 2.70 8.00
N ASN A 106 -11.90 2.78 6.75
CA ASN A 106 -10.75 3.63 6.42
C ASN A 106 -11.23 5.04 6.07
N THR A 107 -11.04 5.98 6.97
CA THR A 107 -11.47 7.38 6.81
C THR A 107 -10.33 8.34 6.48
N VAL A 108 -9.07 7.88 6.54
CA VAL A 108 -7.88 8.74 6.43
C VAL A 108 -7.24 8.70 5.05
N HIS A 109 -7.47 7.64 4.28
CA HIS A 109 -6.97 7.54 2.91
C HIS A 109 -8.05 7.88 1.88
N GLU A 110 -7.60 8.07 0.66
CA GLU A 110 -8.43 8.19 -0.54
C GLU A 110 -7.83 7.32 -1.65
N VAL A 111 -8.67 6.76 -2.48
CA VAL A 111 -8.26 6.05 -3.68
C VAL A 111 -8.88 6.76 -4.88
N VAL A 112 -8.03 7.31 -5.74
CA VAL A 112 -8.43 7.92 -6.99
C VAL A 112 -7.88 7.06 -8.12
N ASP A 113 -8.75 6.53 -8.94
CA ASP A 113 -8.39 5.64 -10.05
C ASP A 113 -7.41 4.51 -9.64
N GLY A 114 -7.69 3.86 -8.51
CA GLY A 114 -6.87 2.76 -7.98
C GLY A 114 -5.53 3.16 -7.35
N VAL A 115 -5.18 4.43 -7.34
CA VAL A 115 -3.95 4.98 -6.72
C VAL A 115 -4.23 5.40 -5.28
N LEU A 116 -3.31 5.11 -4.38
CA LEU A 116 -3.46 5.35 -2.94
C LEU A 116 -2.92 6.72 -2.53
N TYR A 117 -3.78 7.49 -1.87
CA TYR A 117 -3.45 8.80 -1.29
C TYR A 117 -3.78 8.85 0.20
N LEU A 118 -3.10 9.73 0.92
CA LEU A 118 -3.47 10.16 2.27
C LEU A 118 -4.20 11.51 2.17
N LYS A 119 -5.29 11.66 2.89
CA LYS A 119 -6.02 12.94 2.99
C LYS A 119 -5.27 13.92 3.88
N ASP A 120 -5.15 15.15 3.41
CA ASP A 120 -4.60 16.30 4.14
C ASP A 120 -5.56 17.50 4.00
N GLY A 121 -6.65 17.46 4.76
CA GLY A 121 -7.76 18.38 4.59
C GLY A 121 -8.47 18.17 3.24
N GLU A 122 -8.46 19.21 2.40
CA GLU A 122 -8.96 19.15 1.02
C GLU A 122 -7.89 18.69 0.01
N ASN A 123 -6.65 18.56 0.48
CA ASN A 123 -5.51 18.17 -0.33
C ASN A 123 -5.21 16.67 -0.18
N LEU A 124 -4.34 16.18 -1.06
CA LEU A 124 -3.89 14.80 -1.11
C LEU A 124 -2.37 14.71 -1.01
N ILE A 125 -1.90 13.65 -0.39
CA ILE A 125 -0.49 13.23 -0.40
C ILE A 125 -0.44 11.90 -1.14
N LEU A 126 0.31 11.82 -2.24
CA LEU A 126 0.48 10.59 -3.00
C LEU A 126 1.34 9.59 -2.19
N ILE A 127 0.75 8.46 -1.84
CA ILE A 127 1.42 7.39 -1.08
C ILE A 127 2.02 6.34 -2.01
N GLN A 128 1.22 5.81 -2.96
CA GLN A 128 1.68 4.73 -3.83
C GLN A 128 0.88 4.66 -5.13
N VAL A 129 1.58 4.70 -6.24
CA VAL A 129 1.05 4.31 -7.56
C VAL A 129 1.25 2.80 -7.71
N PRO A 130 0.20 2.02 -8.06
CA PRO A 130 0.36 0.58 -8.29
C PRO A 130 1.28 0.31 -9.48
N ALA A 131 2.32 -0.51 -9.27
CA ALA A 131 3.36 -0.70 -10.30
C ALA A 131 2.90 -1.53 -11.50
N GLY A 132 1.83 -2.32 -11.36
CA GLY A 132 1.24 -3.10 -12.45
C GLY A 132 0.10 -2.38 -13.19
N LYS A 133 -0.22 -1.12 -12.82
CA LYS A 133 -1.35 -0.40 -13.39
C LYS A 133 -1.08 0.21 -14.77
N PHE A 134 0.15 0.60 -15.03
CA PHE A 134 0.52 1.38 -16.21
C PHE A 134 1.55 0.64 -17.08
N ASP A 135 1.42 0.83 -18.37
CA ASP A 135 2.42 0.42 -19.35
C ASP A 135 3.44 1.55 -19.62
N ALA A 136 4.59 1.19 -20.19
CA ALA A 136 5.71 2.11 -20.45
C ALA A 136 5.39 3.28 -21.40
N GLN A 137 4.21 3.30 -22.02
CA GLN A 137 3.76 4.35 -22.95
C GLN A 137 2.62 5.19 -22.36
N ASP A 138 2.20 4.87 -21.12
CA ASP A 138 1.12 5.58 -20.46
C ASP A 138 1.59 6.91 -19.86
N THR A 139 0.65 7.82 -19.67
CA THR A 139 0.83 9.06 -18.93
C THR A 139 0.08 8.95 -17.62
N PHE A 140 0.78 9.13 -16.52
CA PHE A 140 0.14 9.32 -15.21
C PHE A 140 -0.21 10.80 -15.01
N VAL A 141 -1.49 11.09 -14.88
CA VAL A 141 -1.98 12.45 -14.58
C VAL A 141 -2.16 12.60 -13.09
N LEU A 142 -1.34 13.48 -12.48
CA LEU A 142 -1.43 13.77 -11.05
C LEU A 142 -2.65 14.67 -10.78
N PRO A 143 -3.53 14.34 -9.82
CA PRO A 143 -4.62 15.21 -9.40
C PRO A 143 -4.11 16.58 -8.93
N ASP A 144 -4.84 17.66 -9.27
CA ASP A 144 -4.40 19.03 -9.02
C ASP A 144 -4.21 19.37 -7.53
N ASN A 145 -4.99 18.73 -6.66
CA ASN A 145 -4.95 18.91 -5.21
C ASN A 145 -3.88 18.05 -4.50
N VAL A 146 -2.99 17.40 -5.22
CA VAL A 146 -1.85 16.69 -4.60
C VAL A 146 -0.77 17.71 -4.23
N VAL A 147 -0.41 17.75 -2.94
CA VAL A 147 0.60 18.67 -2.40
C VAL A 147 1.96 18.03 -2.19
N THR A 148 2.01 16.71 -2.02
CA THR A 148 3.25 15.97 -1.74
C THR A 148 3.24 14.62 -2.43
N ILE A 149 4.39 14.23 -2.99
CA ILE A 149 4.67 12.87 -3.44
C ILE A 149 5.65 12.25 -2.45
N LYS A 150 5.24 11.13 -1.85
CA LYS A 150 6.02 10.43 -0.83
C LYS A 150 7.20 9.66 -1.44
N THR A 151 8.21 9.41 -0.61
CA THR A 151 9.32 8.50 -0.91
C THR A 151 8.79 7.14 -1.40
N TYR A 152 9.34 6.64 -2.50
CA TYR A 152 8.97 5.39 -3.18
C TYR A 152 7.53 5.32 -3.71
N ALA A 153 6.84 6.45 -3.87
CA ALA A 153 5.47 6.47 -4.40
C ALA A 153 5.35 5.88 -5.82
N PHE A 154 6.41 5.97 -6.63
CA PHE A 154 6.51 5.42 -7.98
C PHE A 154 7.42 4.19 -8.08
N GLU A 155 7.79 3.56 -6.97
CA GLU A 155 8.70 2.40 -7.01
C GLU A 155 8.14 1.26 -7.87
N GLY A 156 8.88 0.91 -8.93
CA GLY A 156 8.52 -0.14 -9.88
C GLY A 156 7.51 0.26 -10.95
N VAL A 157 7.00 1.50 -10.92
CA VAL A 157 6.06 2.01 -11.93
C VAL A 157 6.80 2.30 -13.25
N THR A 158 6.20 1.86 -14.35
CA THR A 158 6.70 2.11 -15.70
C THR A 158 5.72 3.01 -16.45
N VAL A 159 5.87 4.33 -16.32
CA VAL A 159 5.13 5.32 -17.12
C VAL A 159 6.11 6.11 -17.99
N ASP A 160 5.65 6.55 -19.15
CA ASP A 160 6.45 7.44 -20.03
C ASP A 160 6.52 8.85 -19.42
N THR A 161 5.42 9.33 -18.91
CA THR A 161 5.28 10.71 -18.45
C THR A 161 4.43 10.80 -17.18
N VAL A 162 4.88 11.61 -16.24
CA VAL A 162 4.04 12.12 -15.14
C VAL A 162 3.65 13.55 -15.49
N TYR A 163 2.36 13.80 -15.65
CA TYR A 163 1.82 15.10 -16.03
C TYR A 163 1.17 15.79 -14.84
N THR A 164 1.48 17.08 -14.68
CA THR A 164 0.78 17.99 -13.76
C THR A 164 0.14 19.12 -14.56
N SER A 165 -1.09 19.50 -14.22
CA SER A 165 -1.77 20.63 -14.89
C SER A 165 -1.20 21.99 -14.44
N ALA A 166 -1.67 23.07 -15.07
CA ALA A 166 -1.33 24.44 -14.66
C ALA A 166 -1.95 24.82 -13.30
N ASP A 167 -2.98 24.10 -12.87
CA ASP A 167 -3.69 24.34 -11.59
C ASP A 167 -3.13 23.48 -10.44
N SER A 168 -2.09 22.66 -10.73
CA SER A 168 -1.45 21.79 -9.73
C SER A 168 -0.83 22.60 -8.60
N ILE A 169 -1.09 22.20 -7.37
CA ILE A 169 -0.53 22.78 -6.15
C ILE A 169 0.63 21.94 -5.57
N LEU A 170 1.22 21.07 -6.38
CA LEU A 170 2.33 20.21 -5.95
C LEU A 170 3.50 21.05 -5.43
N ALA A 171 3.84 20.86 -4.17
CA ALA A 171 4.85 21.64 -3.46
C ALA A 171 6.07 20.81 -3.05
N THR A 172 5.91 19.50 -2.81
CA THR A 172 6.96 18.66 -2.24
C THR A 172 7.11 17.35 -3.02
N LEU A 173 8.34 17.08 -3.43
CA LEU A 173 8.80 15.76 -3.86
C LEU A 173 9.73 15.22 -2.77
N GLU A 174 9.36 14.15 -2.11
CA GLU A 174 10.26 13.52 -1.16
C GLU A 174 11.40 12.81 -1.89
N LYS A 175 12.46 12.48 -1.16
CA LYS A 175 13.60 11.77 -1.72
C LYS A 175 13.16 10.41 -2.30
N ASP A 176 13.72 10.03 -3.45
CA ASP A 176 13.44 8.73 -4.08
C ASP A 176 11.93 8.48 -4.35
N CYS A 177 11.15 9.52 -4.63
CA CYS A 177 9.72 9.41 -4.95
C CYS A 177 9.46 8.80 -6.35
#